data_de004db6459c8b5d109a3ab07d777b52
#
_entry.id   de004db6459c8b5d109a3ab07d777b52
#
_cell.length_a   1.000
_cell.length_b   1.000
_cell.length_c   1.000
_cell.angle_alpha   90.00
_cell.angle_beta   90.00
_cell.angle_gamma   90.00
#
_symmetry.space_group_name_H-M   'P 1'
#
loop_
_entity.id
_entity.type
_entity.pdbx_description
1 polymer ?
#
loop_
_entity_poly.entity_id
_entity_poly.type
_entity_poly.pdbx_seq_one_letter_code
_entity_poly.pdbx_strand_id
1 'polypeptide(L)'
;MKNEHNKNLDRRDFLKVLGGAAAVTSATLLPGCKNKQESAYTATTDIPTDQMTYRINPSTQDRVSLLGYGCMRWPTVSNNSARDSNDDIDQETVNKLVDVAIAHGVNYFDTSPAYCKGRSERATGIALNRYPRDKYFIATKLSNFAPSTWSREASIAMYHNSFKELQVNYIDYLLLHGVGMGNGLQEFNARYIDNGVLDFLLAERQAGRIRNLGFSYHGDIK
;
A
#
# COMPACT_ATOMS: atom_id res chain seq x y z
N MET A 1 15.79 -6.29 -39.45
CA MET A 1 14.78 -5.96 -38.41
C MET A 1 15.33 -6.44 -37.09
N LYS A 2 15.79 -5.52 -36.24
CA LYS A 2 16.42 -5.83 -34.94
C LYS A 2 15.31 -6.01 -33.90
N ASN A 3 15.26 -7.16 -33.22
CA ASN A 3 14.44 -7.42 -32.08
C ASN A 3 14.85 -6.47 -30.93
N GLU A 4 14.03 -5.49 -30.63
CA GLU A 4 14.18 -4.73 -29.39
C GLU A 4 13.76 -5.61 -28.22
N HIS A 5 14.72 -5.89 -27.35
CA HIS A 5 14.52 -6.62 -26.12
C HIS A 5 13.60 -5.81 -25.20
N ASN A 6 12.45 -6.37 -24.91
CA ASN A 6 11.53 -5.90 -23.88
C ASN A 6 12.25 -5.94 -22.52
N LYS A 7 12.76 -4.79 -22.06
CA LYS A 7 13.40 -4.68 -20.75
C LYS A 7 12.30 -4.62 -19.70
N ASN A 8 12.06 -5.73 -19.04
CA ASN A 8 11.22 -5.75 -17.85
C ASN A 8 11.84 -4.86 -16.76
N LEU A 9 11.01 -4.01 -16.15
CA LEU A 9 11.41 -3.17 -15.05
C LEU A 9 11.76 -4.05 -13.86
N ASP A 10 13.02 -4.05 -13.43
CA ASP A 10 13.41 -4.74 -12.20
C ASP A 10 13.22 -3.83 -10.97
N ARG A 11 13.27 -4.43 -9.77
CA ARG A 11 13.14 -3.72 -8.50
C ARG A 11 14.17 -2.59 -8.36
N ARG A 12 15.36 -2.77 -8.92
CA ARG A 12 16.47 -1.82 -8.83
C ARG A 12 16.24 -0.58 -9.70
N ASP A 13 15.71 -0.78 -10.91
CA ASP A 13 15.43 0.31 -11.83
C ASP A 13 14.26 1.16 -11.35
N PHE A 14 13.23 0.53 -10.78
CA PHE A 14 12.14 1.23 -10.11
C PHE A 14 12.62 2.07 -8.91
N LEU A 15 13.50 1.53 -8.07
CA LEU A 15 14.06 2.26 -6.94
C LEU A 15 14.96 3.43 -7.37
N LYS A 16 15.64 3.33 -8.53
CA LYS A 16 16.40 4.46 -9.09
C LYS A 16 15.48 5.59 -9.55
N VAL A 17 14.35 5.27 -10.14
CA VAL A 17 13.34 6.27 -10.55
C VAL A 17 12.74 6.97 -9.33
N LEU A 18 12.42 6.24 -8.26
CA LEU A 18 11.91 6.84 -7.01
C LEU A 18 12.98 7.54 -6.17
N GLY A 19 14.24 7.10 -6.25
CA GLY A 19 15.36 7.64 -5.46
C GLY A 19 16.07 8.82 -6.11
N GLY A 20 15.95 8.99 -7.42
CA GLY A 20 16.66 10.04 -8.18
C GLY A 20 16.20 11.48 -7.88
N ALA A 21 15.07 11.66 -7.24
CA ALA A 21 14.53 12.98 -6.89
C ALA A 21 14.98 13.53 -5.51
N ALA A 22 15.84 12.82 -4.79
CA ALA A 22 16.22 13.18 -3.40
C ALA A 22 17.74 13.19 -3.14
N ALA A 23 18.57 13.56 -4.10
CA ALA A 23 20.01 13.65 -3.89
C ALA A 23 20.57 15.02 -4.25
N VAL A 24 20.36 16.01 -3.36
CA VAL A 24 21.32 17.15 -3.22
C VAL A 24 21.58 17.37 -1.74
N THR A 25 22.90 17.31 -1.41
CA THR A 25 23.61 17.68 -0.18
C THR A 25 23.56 16.72 1.01
N SER A 26 24.64 16.02 1.28
CA SER A 26 25.73 16.31 2.22
C SER A 26 26.60 15.06 2.40
N ALA A 27 27.80 15.10 1.87
CA ALA A 27 28.86 14.15 2.22
C ALA A 27 29.41 14.49 3.60
N THR A 28 29.17 13.63 4.58
CA THR A 28 30.01 13.53 5.78
C THR A 28 30.50 12.10 5.91
N LEU A 29 31.82 11.97 5.82
CA LEU A 29 32.58 10.75 6.03
C LEU A 29 32.41 10.26 7.47
N LEU A 30 31.94 9.03 7.64
CA LEU A 30 32.07 8.30 8.90
C LEU A 30 32.87 7.02 8.67
N PRO A 31 33.81 6.70 9.56
CA PRO A 31 34.71 5.56 9.41
C PRO A 31 34.00 4.24 9.68
N GLY A 32 34.44 3.21 8.95
CA GLY A 32 33.84 1.88 9.00
C GLY A 32 33.94 1.22 10.38
N CYS A 33 32.81 0.66 10.82
CA CYS A 33 32.80 -0.38 11.83
C CYS A 33 32.45 -1.71 11.18
N LYS A 34 33.48 -2.54 11.01
CA LYS A 34 33.31 -3.99 10.85
C LYS A 34 32.86 -4.56 12.19
N ASN A 35 31.62 -5.00 12.28
CA ASN A 35 31.23 -6.04 13.23
C ASN A 35 30.17 -6.92 12.56
N LYS A 36 30.63 -8.06 12.05
CA LYS A 36 29.81 -9.23 11.85
C LYS A 36 29.44 -9.75 13.23
N GLN A 37 28.29 -9.40 13.73
CA GLN A 37 27.63 -10.15 14.77
C GLN A 37 26.54 -10.98 14.08
N GLU A 38 26.86 -12.22 13.77
CA GLU A 38 25.86 -13.25 13.52
C GLU A 38 25.07 -13.40 14.82
N SER A 39 23.93 -12.73 14.90
CA SER A 39 22.94 -13.02 15.93
C SER A 39 22.39 -14.41 15.63
N ALA A 40 22.89 -15.42 16.35
CA ALA A 40 22.26 -16.71 16.43
C ALA A 40 20.82 -16.49 16.92
N TYR A 41 19.85 -16.64 16.03
CA TYR A 41 18.44 -16.62 16.36
C TYR A 41 18.14 -17.91 17.13
N THR A 42 18.33 -17.88 18.43
CA THR A 42 17.80 -18.92 19.31
C THR A 42 16.28 -18.74 19.32
N ALA A 43 15.57 -19.61 18.60
CA ALA A 43 14.13 -19.71 18.70
C ALA A 43 13.77 -20.01 20.15
N THR A 44 13.34 -18.99 20.88
CA THR A 44 12.73 -19.17 22.19
C THR A 44 11.38 -19.85 21.99
N THR A 45 11.19 -20.99 22.63
CA THR A 45 9.99 -21.83 22.52
C THR A 45 8.72 -21.19 23.13
N ASP A 46 8.85 -20.03 23.76
CA ASP A 46 7.74 -19.27 24.34
C ASP A 46 7.44 -18.02 23.51
N ILE A 47 6.80 -18.20 22.35
CA ILE A 47 6.20 -17.08 21.60
C ILE A 47 4.88 -16.73 22.30
N PRO A 48 4.74 -15.53 22.89
CA PRO A 48 3.47 -15.11 23.45
C PRO A 48 2.38 -15.14 22.35
N THR A 49 1.29 -15.85 22.59
CA THR A 49 0.17 -15.96 21.64
C THR A 49 -0.87 -14.87 21.83
N ASP A 50 -0.77 -14.08 22.91
CA ASP A 50 -1.66 -13.01 23.34
C ASP A 50 -1.12 -11.60 23.04
N GLN A 51 0.09 -11.49 22.48
CA GLN A 51 0.74 -10.22 22.22
C GLN A 51 1.09 -10.03 20.73
N MET A 52 0.68 -8.86 20.18
CA MET A 52 1.07 -8.48 18.84
C MET A 52 2.55 -8.11 18.74
N THR A 53 3.23 -8.69 17.77
CA THR A 53 4.58 -8.27 17.39
C THR A 53 4.52 -7.05 16.48
N TYR A 54 5.34 -6.04 16.76
CA TYR A 54 5.44 -4.83 15.95
C TYR A 54 6.83 -4.67 15.34
N ARG A 55 6.90 -3.93 14.23
CA ARG A 55 8.13 -3.47 13.61
C ARG A 55 8.07 -1.96 13.43
N ILE A 56 9.23 -1.32 13.55
CA ILE A 56 9.34 0.12 13.30
C ILE A 56 9.81 0.31 11.86
N ASN A 57 9.05 1.09 11.10
CA ASN A 57 9.49 1.55 9.80
C ASN A 57 10.66 2.54 10.01
N PRO A 58 11.89 2.23 9.54
CA PRO A 58 13.05 3.06 9.83
C PRO A 58 12.96 4.46 9.21
N SER A 59 12.19 4.62 8.13
CA SER A 59 12.06 5.90 7.42
C SER A 59 11.06 6.85 8.07
N THR A 60 9.98 6.33 8.67
CA THR A 60 8.88 7.14 9.22
C THR A 60 8.70 7.01 10.72
N GLN A 61 9.40 6.04 11.33
CA GLN A 61 9.27 5.66 12.74
C GLN A 61 7.88 5.12 13.10
N ASP A 62 7.07 4.78 12.12
CA ASP A 62 5.77 4.15 12.34
C ASP A 62 5.96 2.77 12.98
N ARG A 63 5.30 2.55 14.10
CA ARG A 63 5.27 1.24 14.79
C ARG A 63 4.09 0.42 14.25
N VAL A 64 4.39 -0.46 13.29
CA VAL A 64 3.39 -1.24 12.54
C VAL A 64 3.31 -2.66 13.05
N SER A 65 2.09 -3.20 13.22
CA SER A 65 1.86 -4.61 13.57
C SER A 65 2.41 -5.53 12.47
N LEU A 66 3.07 -6.62 12.89
CA LEU A 66 3.62 -7.59 11.94
C LEU A 66 2.50 -8.29 11.14
N LEU A 67 1.34 -8.49 11.77
CA LEU A 67 0.12 -8.92 11.10
C LEU A 67 -0.64 -7.69 10.61
N GLY A 68 -0.84 -7.56 9.30
CA GLY A 68 -1.75 -6.60 8.67
C GLY A 68 -3.10 -7.24 8.34
N TYR A 69 -4.15 -6.45 8.33
CA TYR A 69 -5.50 -6.89 7.96
C TYR A 69 -5.78 -6.60 6.49
N GLY A 70 -5.99 -7.66 5.68
CA GLY A 70 -6.33 -7.54 4.27
C GLY A 70 -7.84 -7.37 4.04
N CYS A 71 -8.24 -6.23 3.44
CA CYS A 71 -9.65 -5.85 3.27
C CYS A 71 -10.26 -6.31 1.91
N MET A 72 -9.60 -7.20 1.18
CA MET A 72 -10.05 -7.62 -0.15
C MET A 72 -11.26 -8.57 -0.13
N ARG A 73 -11.56 -9.18 1.02
CA ARG A 73 -12.56 -10.26 1.13
C ARG A 73 -13.58 -9.99 2.22
N TRP A 74 -14.08 -8.76 2.33
CA TRP A 74 -15.14 -8.44 3.28
C TRP A 74 -16.35 -9.36 3.09
N PRO A 75 -17.01 -9.77 4.17
CA PRO A 75 -18.21 -10.60 4.09
C PRO A 75 -19.38 -9.83 3.52
N THR A 76 -20.28 -10.55 2.84
CA THR A 76 -21.56 -10.02 2.38
C THR A 76 -22.70 -10.50 3.27
N VAL A 77 -23.87 -9.87 3.14
CA VAL A 77 -25.10 -10.25 3.87
C VAL A 77 -25.52 -11.69 3.62
N SER A 78 -25.09 -12.29 2.48
CA SER A 78 -25.30 -13.70 2.15
C SER A 78 -24.15 -14.61 2.61
N ASN A 79 -23.26 -14.11 3.48
CA ASN A 79 -22.09 -14.81 4.00
C ASN A 79 -21.10 -15.30 2.91
N ASN A 80 -21.04 -14.59 1.80
CA ASN A 80 -20.05 -14.78 0.74
C ASN A 80 -18.90 -13.76 0.86
N SER A 81 -17.84 -13.95 0.07
CA SER A 81 -16.80 -12.92 -0.07
C SER A 81 -17.27 -11.83 -1.04
N ALA A 82 -17.22 -10.57 -0.63
CA ALA A 82 -17.52 -9.42 -1.47
C ALA A 82 -16.55 -9.26 -2.66
N ARG A 83 -15.41 -9.95 -2.65
CA ARG A 83 -14.52 -10.03 -3.80
C ARG A 83 -15.22 -10.62 -5.03
N ASP A 84 -15.99 -11.68 -4.81
CA ASP A 84 -16.53 -12.53 -5.88
C ASP A 84 -18.05 -12.34 -6.02
N SER A 85 -18.73 -11.79 -5.00
CA SER A 85 -20.18 -11.55 -4.99
C SER A 85 -20.53 -10.07 -5.21
N ASN A 86 -21.72 -9.84 -5.80
CA ASN A 86 -22.34 -8.50 -5.90
C ASN A 86 -23.25 -8.18 -4.72
N ASP A 87 -23.48 -9.14 -3.81
CA ASP A 87 -24.30 -8.93 -2.62
C ASP A 87 -23.72 -7.79 -1.78
N ASP A 88 -24.57 -7.11 -1.06
CA ASP A 88 -24.14 -6.01 -0.18
C ASP A 88 -23.14 -6.49 0.87
N ILE A 89 -22.18 -5.66 1.18
CA ILE A 89 -21.25 -5.93 2.27
C ILE A 89 -22.01 -5.89 3.60
N ASP A 90 -21.82 -6.92 4.42
CA ASP A 90 -22.30 -6.94 5.79
C ASP A 90 -21.45 -6.03 6.66
N GLN A 91 -21.80 -4.74 6.69
CA GLN A 91 -21.03 -3.73 7.42
C GLN A 91 -20.97 -4.01 8.92
N GLU A 92 -22.01 -4.61 9.50
CA GLU A 92 -22.01 -4.96 10.94
C GLU A 92 -20.94 -6.02 11.23
N THR A 93 -20.87 -7.05 10.40
CA THR A 93 -19.81 -8.08 10.52
C THR A 93 -18.42 -7.49 10.24
N VAL A 94 -18.27 -6.60 9.24
CA VAL A 94 -17.00 -5.89 9.00
C VAL A 94 -16.58 -5.11 10.24
N ASN A 95 -17.50 -4.38 10.87
CA ASN A 95 -17.22 -3.64 12.09
C ASN A 95 -16.72 -4.54 13.22
N LYS A 96 -17.37 -5.67 13.45
CA LYS A 96 -16.96 -6.67 14.45
C LYS A 96 -15.58 -7.25 14.17
N LEU A 97 -15.27 -7.54 12.90
CA LEU A 97 -13.96 -8.05 12.49
C LEU A 97 -12.84 -7.02 12.74
N VAL A 98 -13.10 -5.75 12.45
CA VAL A 98 -12.17 -4.66 12.75
C VAL A 98 -12.00 -4.47 14.26
N ASP A 99 -13.08 -4.58 15.04
CA ASP A 99 -13.02 -4.50 16.50
C ASP A 99 -12.11 -5.58 17.10
N VAL A 100 -12.27 -6.82 16.63
CA VAL A 100 -11.41 -7.95 17.04
C VAL A 100 -9.96 -7.69 16.63
N ALA A 101 -9.72 -7.25 15.40
CA ALA A 101 -8.38 -6.98 14.91
C ALA A 101 -7.65 -5.92 15.75
N ILE A 102 -8.30 -4.79 16.01
CA ILE A 102 -7.74 -3.69 16.81
C ILE A 102 -7.53 -4.12 18.27
N ALA A 103 -8.51 -4.83 18.86
CA ALA A 103 -8.40 -5.34 20.24
C ALA A 103 -7.20 -6.27 20.43
N HIS A 104 -6.79 -6.99 19.37
CA HIS A 104 -5.62 -7.86 19.37
C HIS A 104 -4.34 -7.19 18.84
N GLY A 105 -4.34 -5.86 18.70
CA GLY A 105 -3.16 -5.06 18.38
C GLY A 105 -2.83 -4.95 16.89
N VAL A 106 -3.70 -5.39 15.98
CA VAL A 106 -3.56 -5.09 14.55
C VAL A 106 -3.80 -3.60 14.34
N ASN A 107 -2.84 -2.94 13.70
CA ASN A 107 -2.96 -1.51 13.40
C ASN A 107 -2.68 -1.14 11.94
N TYR A 108 -2.59 -2.12 11.03
CA TYR A 108 -2.36 -1.90 9.61
C TYR A 108 -3.45 -2.58 8.78
N PHE A 109 -4.20 -1.78 8.02
CA PHE A 109 -5.33 -2.23 7.20
C PHE A 109 -5.05 -1.93 5.73
N ASP A 110 -5.04 -2.98 4.90
CA ASP A 110 -4.73 -2.91 3.47
C ASP A 110 -6.00 -3.04 2.64
N THR A 111 -6.33 -2.00 1.89
CA THR A 111 -7.47 -1.94 0.98
C THR A 111 -7.07 -1.48 -0.43
N SER A 112 -8.05 -1.25 -1.29
CA SER A 112 -7.86 -0.76 -2.66
C SER A 112 -9.22 -0.38 -3.27
N PRO A 113 -9.27 0.63 -4.16
CA PRO A 113 -10.47 0.92 -4.95
C PRO A 113 -10.90 -0.24 -5.86
N ALA A 114 -10.00 -1.19 -6.18
CA ALA A 114 -10.34 -2.39 -6.95
C ALA A 114 -10.90 -3.54 -6.10
N TYR A 115 -10.80 -3.48 -4.77
CA TYR A 115 -11.21 -4.58 -3.90
C TYR A 115 -12.73 -4.60 -3.68
N CYS A 116 -13.28 -5.79 -3.49
CA CYS A 116 -14.72 -5.99 -3.28
C CYS A 116 -15.58 -5.29 -4.36
N LYS A 117 -15.13 -5.35 -5.63
CA LYS A 117 -15.79 -4.69 -6.77
C LYS A 117 -16.04 -3.18 -6.53
N GLY A 118 -15.03 -2.51 -5.97
CA GLY A 118 -15.07 -1.07 -5.70
C GLY A 118 -15.66 -0.65 -4.35
N ARG A 119 -16.00 -1.60 -3.47
CA ARG A 119 -16.73 -1.30 -2.21
C ARG A 119 -15.87 -1.39 -0.96
N SER A 120 -14.62 -1.89 -1.09
CA SER A 120 -13.76 -2.18 0.06
C SER A 120 -13.37 -0.92 0.83
N GLU A 121 -12.96 0.16 0.13
CA GLU A 121 -12.53 1.39 0.80
C GLU A 121 -13.64 1.98 1.68
N ARG A 122 -14.87 2.04 1.15
CA ARG A 122 -16.02 2.54 1.91
C ARG A 122 -16.31 1.70 3.16
N ALA A 123 -16.34 0.38 3.02
CA ALA A 123 -16.59 -0.50 4.17
C ALA A 123 -15.49 -0.41 5.21
N THR A 124 -14.22 -0.34 4.76
CA THR A 124 -13.05 -0.15 5.62
C THR A 124 -13.10 1.21 6.33
N GLY A 125 -13.40 2.29 5.60
CA GLY A 125 -13.52 3.63 6.15
C GLY A 125 -14.59 3.73 7.23
N ILE A 126 -15.79 3.21 7.00
CA ILE A 126 -16.89 3.18 7.99
C ILE A 126 -16.44 2.45 9.26
N ALA A 127 -15.77 1.31 9.13
CA ALA A 127 -15.34 0.53 10.27
C ALA A 127 -14.22 1.21 11.08
N LEU A 128 -13.21 1.77 10.40
CA LEU A 128 -12.03 2.36 11.03
C LEU A 128 -12.33 3.74 11.65
N ASN A 129 -13.22 4.55 11.05
CA ASN A 129 -13.58 5.87 11.59
C ASN A 129 -14.33 5.82 12.94
N ARG A 130 -14.64 4.65 13.44
CA ARG A 130 -15.13 4.42 14.82
C ARG A 130 -14.01 4.53 15.86
N TYR A 131 -12.73 4.57 15.41
CA TYR A 131 -11.54 4.65 16.24
C TYR A 131 -10.80 5.97 16.00
N PRO A 132 -10.03 6.46 17.01
CA PRO A 132 -9.13 7.59 16.80
C PRO A 132 -8.16 7.32 15.66
N ARG A 133 -7.98 8.31 14.78
CA ARG A 133 -7.19 8.16 13.52
C ARG A 133 -5.72 7.76 13.73
N ASP A 134 -5.16 8.08 14.89
CA ASP A 134 -3.79 7.75 15.30
C ASP A 134 -3.60 6.28 15.76
N LYS A 135 -4.68 5.50 15.87
CA LYS A 135 -4.63 4.11 16.31
C LYS A 135 -4.39 3.10 15.20
N TYR A 136 -4.47 3.54 13.94
CA TYR A 136 -4.34 2.64 12.80
C TYR A 136 -3.67 3.32 11.60
N PHE A 137 -3.08 2.49 10.74
CA PHE A 137 -2.55 2.85 9.45
C PHE A 137 -3.46 2.30 8.35
N ILE A 138 -3.76 3.15 7.36
CA ILE A 138 -4.47 2.75 6.14
C ILE A 138 -3.47 2.66 5.00
N ALA A 139 -3.43 1.50 4.35
CA ALA A 139 -2.82 1.30 3.05
C ALA A 139 -3.91 1.18 2.00
N THR A 140 -3.86 2.03 0.97
CA THR A 140 -4.67 1.88 -0.23
C THR A 140 -3.81 2.01 -1.48
N LYS A 141 -4.42 1.90 -2.66
CA LYS A 141 -3.66 1.74 -3.91
C LYS A 141 -4.26 2.59 -5.02
N LEU A 142 -3.43 3.09 -5.93
CA LEU A 142 -3.89 3.63 -7.20
C LEU A 142 -4.08 2.48 -8.19
N SER A 143 -5.34 2.06 -8.40
CA SER A 143 -5.71 0.85 -9.16
C SER A 143 -6.16 1.14 -10.59
N ASN A 144 -5.45 2.01 -11.28
CA ASN A 144 -5.72 2.41 -12.66
C ASN A 144 -5.30 1.32 -13.67
N PHE A 145 -5.92 0.13 -13.62
CA PHE A 145 -5.54 -1.02 -14.44
C PHE A 145 -6.00 -0.92 -15.90
N ALA A 146 -7.22 -0.39 -16.13
CA ALA A 146 -7.75 -0.29 -17.48
C ALA A 146 -7.18 0.92 -18.22
N PRO A 147 -6.86 0.83 -19.54
CA PRO A 147 -6.38 1.96 -20.33
C PRO A 147 -7.25 3.21 -20.24
N SER A 148 -8.55 3.06 -20.07
CA SER A 148 -9.49 4.17 -19.86
C SER A 148 -9.25 4.95 -18.55
N THR A 149 -8.49 4.40 -17.60
CA THR A 149 -8.13 5.02 -16.32
C THR A 149 -6.69 5.55 -16.28
N TRP A 150 -5.96 5.48 -17.40
CA TRP A 150 -4.55 5.89 -17.46
C TRP A 150 -4.37 7.39 -17.67
N SER A 151 -5.42 8.12 -18.06
CA SER A 151 -5.28 9.58 -18.14
C SER A 151 -4.94 10.16 -16.77
N ARG A 152 -4.27 11.32 -16.78
CA ARG A 152 -3.94 12.05 -15.55
C ARG A 152 -5.20 12.36 -14.74
N GLU A 153 -6.23 12.85 -15.40
CA GLU A 153 -7.51 13.25 -14.80
C GLU A 153 -8.21 12.07 -14.15
N ALA A 154 -8.28 10.92 -14.84
CA ALA A 154 -8.93 9.71 -14.31
C ALA A 154 -8.17 9.13 -13.11
N SER A 155 -6.84 9.11 -13.17
CA SER A 155 -6.00 8.64 -12.07
C SER A 155 -6.10 9.56 -10.85
N ILE A 156 -6.09 10.87 -11.03
CA ILE A 156 -6.26 11.85 -9.94
C ILE A 156 -7.68 11.77 -9.35
N ALA A 157 -8.71 11.60 -10.19
CA ALA A 157 -10.07 11.40 -9.69
C ALA A 157 -10.18 10.13 -8.83
N MET A 158 -9.56 9.03 -9.23
CA MET A 158 -9.49 7.79 -8.43
C MET A 158 -8.78 8.04 -7.09
N TYR A 159 -7.65 8.73 -7.11
CA TYR A 159 -6.93 9.11 -5.90
C TYR A 159 -7.81 9.92 -4.93
N HIS A 160 -8.47 10.96 -5.39
CA HIS A 160 -9.37 11.76 -4.55
C HIS A 160 -10.59 10.96 -4.06
N ASN A 161 -11.11 10.05 -4.88
CA ASN A 161 -12.22 9.19 -4.48
C ASN A 161 -11.84 8.28 -3.31
N SER A 162 -10.59 7.79 -3.24
CA SER A 162 -10.12 6.99 -2.10
C SER A 162 -10.23 7.75 -0.76
N PHE A 163 -9.94 9.05 -0.72
CA PHE A 163 -10.12 9.86 0.49
C PHE A 163 -11.58 9.96 0.90
N LYS A 164 -12.47 10.14 -0.07
CA LYS A 164 -13.92 10.23 0.15
C LYS A 164 -14.47 8.90 0.68
N GLU A 165 -14.12 7.78 0.05
CA GLU A 165 -14.62 6.46 0.44
C GLU A 165 -14.05 6.02 1.81
N LEU A 166 -12.77 6.28 2.06
CA LEU A 166 -12.12 6.00 3.34
C LEU A 166 -12.49 7.02 4.44
N GLN A 167 -13.05 8.18 4.07
CA GLN A 167 -13.43 9.27 4.98
C GLN A 167 -12.25 9.79 5.79
N VAL A 168 -11.09 10.02 5.14
CA VAL A 168 -9.84 10.44 5.78
C VAL A 168 -9.26 11.70 5.12
N ASN A 169 -8.42 12.43 5.86
CA ASN A 169 -7.72 13.61 5.37
C ASN A 169 -6.29 13.30 4.91
N TYR A 170 -5.75 12.15 5.27
CA TYR A 170 -4.45 11.65 4.81
C TYR A 170 -4.46 10.12 4.73
N ILE A 171 -3.61 9.59 3.85
CA ILE A 171 -3.36 8.16 3.66
C ILE A 171 -1.97 7.84 4.19
N ASP A 172 -1.83 6.81 5.03
CA ASP A 172 -0.54 6.43 5.59
C ASP A 172 0.37 5.77 4.54
N TYR A 173 -0.20 4.89 3.72
CA TYR A 173 0.54 4.17 2.67
C TYR A 173 -0.28 4.15 1.38
N LEU A 174 0.17 4.89 0.37
CA LEU A 174 -0.40 4.80 -0.98
C LEU A 174 0.52 3.96 -1.86
N LEU A 175 -0.03 2.94 -2.52
CA LEU A 175 0.74 2.04 -3.38
C LEU A 175 0.33 2.21 -4.85
N LEU A 176 1.32 2.24 -5.76
CA LEU A 176 1.08 2.02 -7.17
C LEU A 176 0.70 0.55 -7.35
N HIS A 177 -0.53 0.28 -7.82
CA HIS A 177 -1.09 -1.06 -7.78
C HIS A 177 -0.64 -1.92 -8.95
N GLY A 178 -0.05 -3.10 -8.64
CA GLY A 178 0.28 -4.10 -9.62
C GLY A 178 1.41 -3.71 -10.58
N VAL A 179 2.47 -3.08 -10.08
CA VAL A 179 3.69 -2.82 -10.86
C VAL A 179 4.27 -4.16 -11.32
N GLY A 180 4.70 -4.24 -12.58
CA GLY A 180 5.20 -5.47 -13.20
C GLY A 180 4.12 -6.36 -13.83
N MET A 181 2.84 -6.00 -13.72
CA MET A 181 1.75 -6.64 -14.49
C MET A 181 1.75 -6.16 -15.95
N GLY A 182 1.00 -6.88 -16.80
CA GLY A 182 0.78 -6.53 -18.20
C GLY A 182 2.09 -6.42 -18.98
N ASN A 183 2.29 -5.33 -19.71
CA ASN A 183 3.48 -5.09 -20.55
C ASN A 183 4.69 -4.52 -19.78
N GLY A 184 4.76 -4.74 -18.46
CA GLY A 184 5.91 -4.39 -17.64
C GLY A 184 6.20 -2.89 -17.64
N LEU A 185 7.41 -2.50 -18.07
CA LEU A 185 7.85 -1.09 -18.05
C LEU A 185 7.01 -0.17 -18.95
N GLN A 186 6.56 -0.65 -20.10
CA GLN A 186 5.72 0.14 -21.01
C GLN A 186 4.41 0.53 -20.34
N GLU A 187 3.76 -0.43 -19.69
CA GLU A 187 2.50 -0.16 -18.98
C GLU A 187 2.74 0.73 -17.74
N PHE A 188 3.82 0.51 -17.01
CA PHE A 188 4.20 1.38 -15.90
C PHE A 188 4.37 2.83 -16.35
N ASN A 189 5.10 3.07 -17.45
CA ASN A 189 5.29 4.41 -17.97
C ASN A 189 3.97 5.07 -18.36
N ALA A 190 3.12 4.35 -19.11
CA ALA A 190 1.82 4.87 -19.52
C ALA A 190 0.89 5.21 -18.33
N ARG A 191 0.94 4.40 -17.26
CA ARG A 191 0.10 4.56 -16.07
C ARG A 191 0.56 5.67 -15.13
N TYR A 192 1.88 5.95 -15.07
CA TYR A 192 2.41 6.76 -13.98
C TYR A 192 3.40 7.84 -14.42
N ILE A 193 4.19 7.61 -15.49
CA ILE A 193 5.27 8.52 -15.90
C ILE A 193 4.80 9.49 -16.98
N ASP A 194 4.36 8.96 -18.14
CA ASP A 194 4.07 9.75 -19.34
C ASP A 194 2.91 10.73 -19.12
N ASN A 195 2.01 10.41 -18.22
CA ASN A 195 0.85 11.23 -17.85
C ASN A 195 1.13 12.16 -16.63
N GLY A 196 2.33 12.12 -16.03
CA GLY A 196 2.71 12.94 -14.88
C GLY A 196 1.97 12.60 -13.57
N VAL A 197 1.37 11.42 -13.45
CA VAL A 197 0.68 10.97 -12.23
C VAL A 197 1.66 10.76 -11.10
N LEU A 198 2.84 10.20 -11.36
CA LEU A 198 3.85 10.00 -10.31
C LEU A 198 4.31 11.34 -9.71
N ASP A 199 4.52 12.37 -10.54
CA ASP A 199 4.91 13.70 -10.05
C ASP A 199 3.81 14.31 -9.17
N PHE A 200 2.55 14.13 -9.57
CA PHE A 200 1.41 14.53 -8.74
C PHE A 200 1.42 13.83 -7.37
N LEU A 201 1.59 12.51 -7.34
CA LEU A 201 1.62 11.74 -6.08
C LEU A 201 2.81 12.11 -5.20
N LEU A 202 3.97 12.44 -5.78
CA LEU A 202 5.12 12.94 -5.05
C LEU A 202 4.84 14.31 -4.43
N ALA A 203 4.14 15.20 -5.14
CA ALA A 203 3.69 16.49 -4.60
C ALA A 203 2.67 16.30 -3.46
N GLU A 204 1.74 15.36 -3.59
CA GLU A 204 0.78 15.00 -2.54
C GLU A 204 1.48 14.45 -1.28
N ARG A 205 2.56 13.68 -1.47
CA ARG A 205 3.42 13.24 -0.37
C ARG A 205 4.13 14.41 0.33
N GLN A 206 4.70 15.34 -0.42
CA GLN A 206 5.33 16.54 0.14
C GLN A 206 4.32 17.40 0.92
N ALA A 207 3.08 17.45 0.46
CA ALA A 207 1.98 18.16 1.12
C ALA A 207 1.42 17.42 2.34
N GLY A 208 1.92 16.22 2.66
CA GLY A 208 1.50 15.42 3.83
C GLY A 208 0.18 14.67 3.67
N ARG A 209 -0.45 14.71 2.48
CA ARG A 209 -1.67 13.94 2.21
C ARG A 209 -1.38 12.45 1.98
N ILE A 210 -0.19 12.12 1.54
CA ILE A 210 0.36 10.76 1.50
C ILE A 210 1.57 10.73 2.43
N ARG A 211 1.58 9.86 3.45
CA ARG A 211 2.73 9.74 4.35
C ARG A 211 3.83 8.86 3.73
N ASN A 212 3.44 7.74 3.13
CA ASN A 212 4.35 6.81 2.46
C ASN A 212 3.83 6.48 1.06
N LEU A 213 4.66 6.69 0.05
CA LEU A 213 4.38 6.28 -1.33
C LEU A 213 5.22 5.04 -1.66
N GLY A 214 4.59 3.99 -2.16
CA GLY A 214 5.23 2.73 -2.51
C GLY A 214 4.53 2.04 -3.68
N PHE A 215 4.70 0.73 -3.79
CA PHE A 215 4.09 -0.07 -4.85
C PHE A 215 3.82 -1.50 -4.39
N SER A 216 2.83 -2.15 -5.00
CA SER A 216 2.67 -3.60 -4.99
C SER A 216 3.25 -4.18 -6.28
N TYR A 217 4.04 -5.25 -6.17
CA TYR A 217 4.71 -5.86 -7.31
C TYR A 217 4.13 -7.24 -7.61
N HIS A 218 3.79 -7.47 -8.89
CA HIS A 218 3.22 -8.73 -9.40
C HIS A 218 3.94 -9.25 -10.64
N GLY A 219 5.16 -8.81 -10.88
CA GLY A 219 6.00 -9.29 -11.99
C GLY A 219 6.86 -10.48 -11.57
N ASP A 220 7.58 -11.03 -12.55
CA ASP A 220 8.55 -12.10 -12.33
C ASP A 220 9.75 -11.59 -11.52
N ILE A 221 10.15 -12.35 -10.53
CA ILE A 221 11.39 -12.13 -9.78
C ILE A 221 12.46 -12.98 -10.48
N LYS A 222 13.33 -12.33 -11.24
CA LYS A 222 14.54 -12.96 -11.82
C LYS A 222 15.74 -12.58 -11.00
#